data_79911c1291e4ebf84c2a010b749d035a
#
_entry.id   79911c1291e4ebf84c2a010b749d035a
#
_cell.length_a   1.000
_cell.length_b   1.000
_cell.length_c   1.000
_cell.angle_alpha   90.00
_cell.angle_beta   90.00
_cell.angle_gamma   90.00
#
_symmetry.space_group_name_H-M   'P 1'
#
loop_
_entity.id
_entity.type
_entity.pdbx_description
1 polymer ?
#
loop_
_entity_poly.entity_id
_entity_poly.type
_entity_poly.pdbx_seq_one_letter_code
_entity_poly.pdbx_strand_id
1 'polypeptide(L)'
;MGKLRMKARSSDKHLSKQSDMNTALKIAEDSDGLFSDDDGILPSLKVSLADKVADYLREAIFRGKIAPGEQLREVPLSKVMGISRGPIRDAMNRLEREGLVTIPRNGRTIVARLTQEDFDEVYSLRLGLERVAMQYAIRNATPADLGEMQQIVNVMVEAVNRGISEKDAADLDLHFHDVLYQASCHKRLQSVWADLRPQIYIFLLSRNVADSDFRIQMTRHQEIVDVIRAKDEAQALQVIETHLQVAYNRISKTYK
;
A
#
# COMPACT_ATOMS: atom_id res chain seq x y z
N MET A 1 -0.04 -38.69 -36.91
CA MET A 1 0.44 -37.84 -35.77
C MET A 1 -0.28 -36.48 -35.67
N GLY A 2 -1.59 -36.40 -35.72
CA GLY A 2 -2.34 -35.14 -35.87
C GLY A 2 -3.52 -34.91 -34.87
N LYS A 3 -3.81 -35.82 -33.93
CA LYS A 3 -5.00 -35.73 -33.08
C LYS A 3 -4.76 -35.42 -31.58
N LEU A 4 -3.51 -35.34 -31.10
CA LEU A 4 -3.22 -35.07 -29.68
C LEU A 4 -3.01 -33.59 -29.32
N ARG A 5 -2.83 -32.69 -30.31
CA ARG A 5 -2.59 -31.24 -30.04
C ARG A 5 -3.86 -30.38 -29.82
N MET A 6 -5.05 -30.89 -30.13
CA MET A 6 -6.29 -30.12 -29.99
C MET A 6 -6.96 -30.26 -28.63
N LYS A 7 -6.68 -31.32 -27.83
CA LYS A 7 -7.29 -31.50 -26.51
C LYS A 7 -6.65 -30.66 -25.41
N ALA A 8 -5.35 -30.35 -25.47
CA ALA A 8 -4.65 -29.54 -24.48
C ALA A 8 -5.09 -28.06 -24.46
N ARG A 9 -5.40 -27.50 -25.63
CA ARG A 9 -5.86 -26.09 -25.74
C ARG A 9 -7.28 -25.83 -25.23
N SER A 10 -8.11 -26.86 -25.09
CA SER A 10 -9.49 -26.73 -24.58
C SER A 10 -9.54 -26.76 -23.05
N SER A 11 -8.69 -27.57 -22.41
CA SER A 11 -8.60 -27.64 -20.94
C SER A 11 -8.00 -26.38 -20.31
N ASP A 12 -6.97 -25.79 -20.93
CA ASP A 12 -6.36 -24.54 -20.43
C ASP A 12 -7.31 -23.35 -20.52
N LYS A 13 -8.17 -23.30 -21.55
CA LYS A 13 -9.19 -22.25 -21.67
C LYS A 13 -10.31 -22.40 -20.64
N HIS A 14 -10.64 -23.61 -20.23
CA HIS A 14 -11.67 -23.86 -19.20
C HIS A 14 -11.15 -23.55 -17.81
N LEU A 15 -9.92 -23.95 -17.48
CA LEU A 15 -9.25 -23.64 -16.21
C LEU A 15 -9.01 -22.13 -16.02
N SER A 16 -8.62 -21.42 -17.08
CA SER A 16 -8.46 -19.97 -17.02
C SER A 16 -9.79 -19.21 -16.81
N LYS A 17 -10.87 -19.66 -17.45
CA LYS A 17 -12.21 -19.07 -17.26
C LYS A 17 -12.77 -19.31 -15.85
N GLN A 18 -12.48 -20.46 -15.27
CA GLN A 18 -12.91 -20.82 -13.90
C GLN A 18 -12.16 -19.98 -12.85
N SER A 19 -10.85 -19.75 -13.03
CA SER A 19 -10.06 -18.88 -12.18
C SER A 19 -10.56 -17.43 -12.25
N ASP A 20 -10.84 -16.92 -13.45
CA ASP A 20 -11.33 -15.55 -13.66
C ASP A 20 -12.71 -15.31 -13.07
N MET A 21 -13.59 -16.34 -13.11
CA MET A 21 -14.92 -16.28 -12.54
C MET A 21 -14.86 -16.35 -11.01
N ASN A 22 -13.93 -17.11 -10.44
CA ASN A 22 -13.72 -17.20 -8.99
C ASN A 22 -13.17 -15.88 -8.43
N THR A 23 -12.25 -15.21 -9.13
CA THR A 23 -11.76 -13.88 -8.72
C THR A 23 -12.89 -12.84 -8.77
N ALA A 24 -13.68 -12.85 -9.82
CA ALA A 24 -14.81 -11.93 -9.94
C ALA A 24 -15.90 -12.20 -8.87
N LEU A 25 -16.17 -13.47 -8.53
CA LEU A 25 -17.11 -13.85 -7.48
C LEU A 25 -16.64 -13.45 -6.07
N LYS A 26 -15.35 -13.64 -5.76
CA LYS A 26 -14.76 -13.17 -4.49
C LYS A 26 -14.87 -11.64 -4.32
N ILE A 27 -14.82 -10.92 -5.44
CA ILE A 27 -14.99 -9.46 -5.49
C ILE A 27 -16.46 -9.07 -5.33
N ALA A 28 -17.41 -9.88 -5.84
CA ALA A 28 -18.85 -9.60 -5.81
C ALA A 28 -19.44 -9.64 -4.40
N GLU A 29 -18.98 -10.55 -3.55
CA GLU A 29 -19.53 -10.76 -2.20
C GLU A 29 -19.38 -9.52 -1.28
N ASP A 30 -18.44 -8.61 -1.59
CA ASP A 30 -18.19 -7.40 -0.79
C ASP A 30 -18.63 -6.10 -1.51
N SER A 31 -19.12 -6.17 -2.75
CA SER A 31 -19.41 -4.96 -3.54
C SER A 31 -20.85 -4.46 -3.43
N ASP A 32 -21.74 -5.19 -2.75
CA ASP A 32 -23.11 -4.77 -2.53
C ASP A 32 -23.16 -3.46 -1.72
N GLY A 33 -23.45 -2.38 -2.42
CA GLY A 33 -23.61 -1.04 -1.87
C GLY A 33 -22.47 -0.05 -2.10
N LEU A 34 -21.31 -0.47 -2.66
CA LEU A 34 -20.16 0.43 -2.86
C LEU A 34 -20.34 1.44 -4.01
N PHE A 35 -21.28 1.18 -4.92
CA PHE A 35 -21.48 1.95 -6.16
C PHE A 35 -22.91 2.46 -6.35
N SER A 36 -23.65 2.72 -5.26
CA SER A 36 -25.00 3.33 -5.36
C SER A 36 -24.87 4.78 -5.82
N ASP A 37 -25.70 5.16 -6.82
CA ASP A 37 -25.73 6.49 -7.44
C ASP A 37 -26.33 7.61 -6.55
N ASP A 38 -26.56 7.36 -5.26
CA ASP A 38 -27.39 8.21 -4.40
C ASP A 38 -26.62 9.18 -3.47
N ASP A 39 -25.37 9.50 -3.79
CA ASP A 39 -24.64 10.55 -3.08
C ASP A 39 -24.81 11.92 -3.77
N GLY A 40 -26.01 12.48 -3.63
CA GLY A 40 -26.34 13.85 -4.02
C GLY A 40 -25.69 14.90 -3.14
N ILE A 41 -24.35 15.09 -3.21
CA ILE A 41 -23.63 16.19 -2.52
C ILE A 41 -22.56 16.80 -3.42
N LEU A 42 -22.76 18.08 -3.72
CA LEU A 42 -21.89 19.17 -4.18
C LEU A 42 -20.65 18.90 -5.09
N PRO A 43 -20.37 19.77 -6.13
CA PRO A 43 -19.49 19.46 -7.24
C PRO A 43 -17.97 19.56 -6.98
N SER A 44 -17.48 19.67 -5.76
CA SER A 44 -16.08 20.01 -5.51
C SER A 44 -15.16 18.91 -4.98
N LEU A 45 -15.68 17.71 -4.68
CA LEU A 45 -14.87 16.59 -4.16
C LEU A 45 -15.40 15.21 -4.63
N LYS A 46 -15.86 15.09 -5.89
CA LYS A 46 -16.20 13.75 -6.40
C LYS A 46 -14.93 12.94 -6.60
N VAL A 47 -14.65 12.04 -5.66
CA VAL A 47 -13.73 10.91 -5.88
C VAL A 47 -14.19 10.23 -7.17
N SER A 48 -13.31 10.13 -8.17
CA SER A 48 -13.68 9.55 -9.46
C SER A 48 -14.08 8.08 -9.28
N LEU A 49 -14.95 7.58 -10.15
CA LEU A 49 -15.30 6.15 -10.13
C LEU A 49 -14.06 5.26 -10.29
N ALA A 50 -13.06 5.72 -11.05
CA ALA A 50 -11.78 5.04 -11.19
C ALA A 50 -11.01 4.98 -9.86
N ASP A 51 -11.06 6.04 -9.04
CA ASP A 51 -10.43 6.07 -7.73
C ASP A 51 -11.10 5.06 -6.77
N LYS A 52 -12.43 5.04 -6.72
CA LYS A 52 -13.19 4.07 -5.91
C LYS A 52 -12.85 2.63 -6.32
N VAL A 53 -12.76 2.34 -7.62
CA VAL A 53 -12.34 1.03 -8.13
C VAL A 53 -10.92 0.69 -7.75
N ALA A 54 -9.97 1.65 -7.86
CA ALA A 54 -8.59 1.44 -7.48
C ALA A 54 -8.47 1.15 -5.98
N ASP A 55 -9.17 1.91 -5.13
CA ASP A 55 -9.19 1.71 -3.68
C ASP A 55 -9.75 0.33 -3.32
N TYR A 56 -10.82 -0.09 -3.96
CA TYR A 56 -11.42 -1.40 -3.76
C TYR A 56 -10.48 -2.55 -4.16
N LEU A 57 -9.87 -2.47 -5.35
CA LEU A 57 -8.92 -3.50 -5.83
C LEU A 57 -7.66 -3.53 -4.95
N ARG A 58 -7.16 -2.37 -4.52
CA ARG A 58 -6.02 -2.26 -3.60
C ARG A 58 -6.30 -2.97 -2.29
N GLU A 59 -7.46 -2.70 -1.67
CA GLU A 59 -7.86 -3.38 -0.44
C GLU A 59 -8.02 -4.89 -0.63
N ALA A 60 -8.56 -5.34 -1.77
CA ALA A 60 -8.68 -6.75 -2.08
C ALA A 60 -7.30 -7.45 -2.24
N ILE A 61 -6.31 -6.76 -2.81
CA ILE A 61 -4.92 -7.22 -2.88
C ILE A 61 -4.31 -7.28 -1.47
N PHE A 62 -4.46 -6.23 -0.68
CA PHE A 62 -3.91 -6.15 0.68
C PHE A 62 -4.50 -7.21 1.61
N ARG A 63 -5.77 -7.55 1.46
CA ARG A 63 -6.41 -8.64 2.21
C ARG A 63 -6.09 -10.03 1.67
N GLY A 64 -5.30 -10.15 0.61
CA GLY A 64 -4.99 -11.42 -0.03
C GLY A 64 -6.18 -12.07 -0.74
N LYS A 65 -7.29 -11.34 -0.94
CA LYS A 65 -8.46 -11.82 -1.71
C LYS A 65 -8.09 -12.02 -3.18
N ILE A 66 -7.21 -11.16 -3.69
CA ILE A 66 -6.58 -11.28 -5.01
C ILE A 66 -5.10 -11.59 -4.77
N ALA A 67 -4.69 -12.79 -5.17
CA ALA A 67 -3.36 -13.28 -4.87
C ALA A 67 -2.28 -12.69 -5.82
N PRO A 68 -1.01 -12.57 -5.35
CA PRO A 68 0.11 -12.23 -6.24
C PRO A 68 0.22 -13.18 -7.44
N GLY A 69 0.32 -12.60 -8.65
CA GLY A 69 0.32 -13.34 -9.91
C GLY A 69 -1.07 -13.62 -10.49
N GLU A 70 -2.13 -13.28 -9.80
CA GLU A 70 -3.51 -13.40 -10.28
C GLU A 70 -3.80 -12.34 -11.36
N GLN A 71 -4.55 -12.72 -12.40
CA GLN A 71 -4.87 -11.82 -13.50
C GLN A 71 -6.14 -11.04 -13.24
N LEU A 72 -6.08 -9.72 -13.30
CA LEU A 72 -7.24 -8.82 -13.33
C LEU A 72 -7.72 -8.61 -14.76
N ARG A 73 -9.00 -8.77 -15.01
CA ARG A 73 -9.60 -8.63 -16.36
C ARG A 73 -10.73 -7.62 -16.35
N GLU A 74 -10.67 -6.63 -17.26
CA GLU A 74 -11.66 -5.56 -17.37
C GLU A 74 -13.08 -6.10 -17.52
N VAL A 75 -13.31 -7.11 -18.37
CA VAL A 75 -14.66 -7.59 -18.71
C VAL A 75 -15.37 -8.28 -17.53
N PRO A 76 -14.75 -9.23 -16.82
CA PRO A 76 -15.33 -9.79 -15.61
C PRO A 76 -15.58 -8.73 -14.54
N LEU A 77 -14.62 -7.85 -14.26
CA LEU A 77 -14.76 -6.78 -13.27
C LEU A 77 -15.89 -5.81 -13.62
N SER A 78 -16.00 -5.40 -14.89
CA SER A 78 -17.09 -4.55 -15.39
C SER A 78 -18.46 -5.17 -15.13
N LYS A 79 -18.62 -6.48 -15.34
CA LYS A 79 -19.87 -7.18 -15.10
C LYS A 79 -20.22 -7.27 -13.62
N VAL A 80 -19.24 -7.59 -12.77
CA VAL A 80 -19.41 -7.76 -11.33
C VAL A 80 -19.71 -6.43 -10.65
N MET A 81 -18.97 -5.37 -11.03
CA MET A 81 -19.13 -4.05 -10.42
C MET A 81 -20.27 -3.22 -11.04
N GLY A 82 -20.89 -3.70 -12.12
CA GLY A 82 -21.99 -2.97 -12.78
C GLY A 82 -21.57 -1.66 -13.46
N ILE A 83 -20.27 -1.48 -13.79
CA ILE A 83 -19.73 -0.24 -14.34
C ILE A 83 -19.07 -0.47 -15.71
N SER A 84 -18.86 0.60 -16.48
CA SER A 84 -18.19 0.53 -17.77
C SER A 84 -16.70 0.18 -17.61
N ARG A 85 -16.05 -0.27 -18.71
CA ARG A 85 -14.65 -0.71 -18.71
C ARG A 85 -13.64 0.45 -18.54
N GLY A 86 -14.02 1.68 -18.90
CA GLY A 86 -13.13 2.86 -18.80
C GLY A 86 -12.59 3.07 -17.39
N PRO A 87 -13.44 3.31 -16.39
CA PRO A 87 -13.03 3.47 -15.00
C PRO A 87 -12.18 2.31 -14.44
N ILE A 88 -12.46 1.07 -14.89
CA ILE A 88 -11.67 -0.11 -14.47
C ILE A 88 -10.25 -0.07 -15.05
N ARG A 89 -10.13 0.30 -16.31
CA ARG A 89 -8.82 0.46 -16.95
C ARG A 89 -8.00 1.57 -16.31
N ASP A 90 -8.63 2.71 -16.02
CA ASP A 90 -7.97 3.83 -15.35
C ASP A 90 -7.52 3.44 -13.94
N ALA A 91 -8.34 2.67 -13.20
CA ALA A 91 -7.97 2.10 -11.90
C ALA A 91 -6.76 1.16 -12.02
N MET A 92 -6.76 0.24 -13.02
CA MET A 92 -5.64 -0.68 -13.25
C MET A 92 -4.34 0.09 -13.59
N ASN A 93 -4.41 1.13 -14.43
CA ASN A 93 -3.26 1.99 -14.74
C ASN A 93 -2.75 2.73 -13.50
N ARG A 94 -3.64 3.10 -12.57
CA ARG A 94 -3.23 3.68 -11.29
C ARG A 94 -2.51 2.66 -10.42
N LEU A 95 -3.08 1.45 -10.27
CA LEU A 95 -2.43 0.37 -9.52
C LEU A 95 -1.09 -0.06 -10.14
N GLU A 96 -0.90 0.10 -11.46
CA GLU A 96 0.40 -0.12 -12.11
C GLU A 96 1.42 0.94 -11.68
N ARG A 97 1.06 2.22 -11.63
CA ARG A 97 1.95 3.27 -11.11
C ARG A 97 2.31 3.06 -9.64
N GLU A 98 1.38 2.52 -8.87
CA GLU A 98 1.59 2.12 -7.47
C GLU A 98 2.41 0.83 -7.33
N GLY A 99 2.79 0.17 -8.43
CA GLY A 99 3.54 -1.09 -8.42
C GLY A 99 2.78 -2.30 -7.89
N LEU A 100 1.46 -2.19 -7.70
CA LEU A 100 0.61 -3.29 -7.21
C LEU A 100 0.21 -4.27 -8.29
N VAL A 101 0.23 -3.84 -9.54
CA VAL A 101 0.02 -4.68 -10.71
C VAL A 101 1.05 -4.38 -11.80
N THR A 102 1.21 -5.31 -12.73
CA THR A 102 2.00 -5.12 -13.95
C THR A 102 1.11 -5.28 -15.17
N ILE A 103 1.32 -4.44 -16.20
CA ILE A 103 0.59 -4.52 -17.48
C ILE A 103 1.61 -4.76 -18.60
N PRO A 104 2.03 -6.02 -18.85
CA PRO A 104 2.94 -6.36 -19.93
C PRO A 104 2.38 -5.96 -21.31
N ARG A 105 3.23 -5.92 -22.34
CA ARG A 105 2.84 -5.55 -23.73
C ARG A 105 1.65 -6.33 -24.30
N ASN A 106 1.34 -7.50 -23.75
CA ASN A 106 0.16 -8.28 -24.15
C ASN A 106 -1.16 -7.77 -23.55
N GLY A 107 -1.14 -6.67 -22.78
CA GLY A 107 -2.30 -6.01 -22.18
C GLY A 107 -2.96 -6.79 -21.03
N ARG A 108 -2.26 -7.76 -20.43
CA ARG A 108 -2.77 -8.52 -19.27
C ARG A 108 -2.36 -7.82 -17.99
N THR A 109 -3.32 -7.37 -17.21
CA THR A 109 -3.03 -6.84 -15.87
C THR A 109 -2.86 -8.01 -14.89
N ILE A 110 -1.73 -8.07 -14.20
CA ILE A 110 -1.36 -9.15 -13.27
C ILE A 110 -0.96 -8.52 -11.95
N VAL A 111 -1.46 -9.04 -10.82
CA VAL A 111 -1.05 -8.60 -9.48
C VAL A 111 0.44 -8.87 -9.29
N ALA A 112 1.18 -7.86 -8.86
CA ALA A 112 2.63 -7.93 -8.70
C ALA A 112 3.03 -8.97 -7.65
N ARG A 113 4.16 -9.64 -7.89
CA ARG A 113 4.84 -10.47 -6.90
C ARG A 113 6.05 -9.67 -6.44
N LEU A 114 6.00 -9.13 -5.24
CA LEU A 114 7.11 -8.38 -4.68
C LEU A 114 8.19 -9.36 -4.20
N THR A 115 9.39 -9.19 -4.73
CA THR A 115 10.58 -9.99 -4.44
C THR A 115 11.46 -9.33 -3.39
N GLN A 116 12.53 -10.00 -2.95
CA GLN A 116 13.56 -9.38 -2.11
C GLN A 116 14.22 -8.18 -2.83
N GLU A 117 14.46 -8.28 -4.14
CA GLU A 117 15.04 -7.19 -4.94
C GLU A 117 14.11 -5.96 -4.96
N ASP A 118 12.80 -6.16 -5.18
CA ASP A 118 11.81 -5.08 -5.11
C ASP A 118 11.80 -4.44 -3.71
N PHE A 119 11.95 -5.25 -2.65
CA PHE A 119 12.03 -4.76 -1.28
C PHE A 119 13.26 -3.88 -1.06
N ASP A 120 14.43 -4.32 -1.53
CA ASP A 120 15.68 -3.58 -1.41
C ASP A 120 15.62 -2.24 -2.16
N GLU A 121 15.05 -2.23 -3.37
CA GLU A 121 14.85 -1.02 -4.17
C GLU A 121 13.87 -0.04 -3.50
N VAL A 122 12.71 -0.52 -3.05
CA VAL A 122 11.69 0.30 -2.39
C VAL A 122 12.23 0.91 -1.10
N TYR A 123 12.96 0.14 -0.27
CA TYR A 123 13.49 0.66 0.98
C TYR A 123 14.65 1.63 0.79
N SER A 124 15.51 1.41 -0.21
CA SER A 124 16.58 2.38 -0.54
C SER A 124 16.00 3.71 -1.00
N LEU A 125 14.95 3.67 -1.83
CA LEU A 125 14.23 4.87 -2.27
C LEU A 125 13.50 5.54 -1.09
N ARG A 126 12.80 4.77 -0.25
CA ARG A 126 12.15 5.26 0.97
C ARG A 126 13.14 6.02 1.86
N LEU A 127 14.33 5.45 2.10
CA LEU A 127 15.36 6.10 2.90
C LEU A 127 15.75 7.47 2.34
N GLY A 128 15.97 7.57 1.02
CA GLY A 128 16.28 8.84 0.36
C GLY A 128 15.17 9.88 0.53
N LEU A 129 13.92 9.47 0.33
CA LEU A 129 12.74 10.34 0.45
C LEU A 129 12.53 10.80 1.90
N GLU A 130 12.63 9.90 2.88
CA GLU A 130 12.40 10.23 4.29
C GLU A 130 13.51 11.13 4.88
N ARG A 131 14.75 11.00 4.40
CA ARG A 131 15.81 11.97 4.73
C ARG A 131 15.42 13.38 4.31
N VAL A 132 14.91 13.54 3.08
CA VAL A 132 14.43 14.84 2.59
C VAL A 132 13.19 15.29 3.40
N ALA A 133 12.24 14.38 3.68
CA ALA A 133 11.06 14.70 4.50
C ALA A 133 11.45 15.24 5.87
N MET A 134 12.39 14.58 6.56
CA MET A 134 12.92 15.02 7.88
C MET A 134 13.53 16.42 7.83
N GLN A 135 14.40 16.69 6.84
CA GLN A 135 15.04 18.00 6.69
C GLN A 135 14.02 19.14 6.53
N TYR A 136 12.95 18.88 5.79
CA TYR A 136 11.88 19.85 5.60
C TYR A 136 10.94 19.93 6.80
N ALA A 137 10.58 18.79 7.42
CA ALA A 137 9.70 18.76 8.58
C ALA A 137 10.29 19.50 9.79
N ILE A 138 11.60 19.39 10.04
CA ILE A 138 12.28 20.14 11.11
C ILE A 138 12.08 21.66 10.97
N ARG A 139 12.03 22.14 9.73
CA ARG A 139 11.87 23.59 9.45
C ARG A 139 10.42 24.03 9.42
N ASN A 140 9.53 23.16 8.96
CA ASN A 140 8.16 23.53 8.57
C ASN A 140 7.09 22.98 9.51
N ALA A 141 7.38 21.89 10.29
CA ALA A 141 6.38 21.27 11.14
C ALA A 141 5.75 22.27 12.12
N THR A 142 4.44 22.29 12.13
CA THR A 142 3.64 23.11 13.04
C THR A 142 3.39 22.39 14.39
N PRO A 143 2.98 23.09 15.44
CA PRO A 143 2.55 22.44 16.69
C PRO A 143 1.39 21.44 16.48
N ALA A 144 0.54 21.65 15.46
CA ALA A 144 -0.54 20.73 15.11
C ALA A 144 0.00 19.43 14.55
N ASP A 145 0.96 19.49 13.60
CA ASP A 145 1.62 18.30 13.04
C ASP A 145 2.32 17.47 14.13
N LEU A 146 3.06 18.12 15.02
CA LEU A 146 3.71 17.46 16.16
C LEU A 146 2.69 16.85 17.15
N GLY A 147 1.54 17.50 17.32
CA GLY A 147 0.44 16.99 18.13
C GLY A 147 -0.16 15.72 17.53
N GLU A 148 -0.41 15.71 16.22
CA GLU A 148 -0.93 14.55 15.49
C GLU A 148 0.06 13.38 15.50
N MET A 149 1.34 13.62 15.20
CA MET A 149 2.39 12.60 15.29
C MET A 149 2.47 11.98 16.69
N GLN A 150 2.40 12.81 17.76
CA GLN A 150 2.41 12.33 19.14
C GLN A 150 1.19 11.48 19.47
N GLN A 151 -0.01 11.84 18.99
CA GLN A 151 -1.22 11.04 19.18
C GLN A 151 -1.08 9.67 18.52
N ILE A 152 -0.54 9.60 17.30
CA ILE A 152 -0.30 8.33 16.61
C ILE A 152 0.67 7.46 17.41
N VAL A 153 1.76 8.01 17.92
CA VAL A 153 2.72 7.28 18.78
C VAL A 153 2.03 6.74 20.04
N ASN A 154 1.19 7.52 20.69
CA ASN A 154 0.45 7.07 21.88
C ASN A 154 -0.47 5.89 21.54
N VAL A 155 -1.18 5.96 20.40
CA VAL A 155 -2.02 4.85 19.90
C VAL A 155 -1.19 3.62 19.58
N MET A 156 -0.01 3.77 18.97
CA MET A 156 0.93 2.67 18.70
C MET A 156 1.33 1.94 19.98
N VAL A 157 1.72 2.70 21.03
CA VAL A 157 2.13 2.13 22.32
C VAL A 157 0.97 1.34 22.95
N GLU A 158 -0.24 1.91 22.96
CA GLU A 158 -1.41 1.24 23.50
C GLU A 158 -1.78 -0.02 22.71
N ALA A 159 -1.78 0.06 21.39
CA ALA A 159 -2.14 -1.06 20.52
C ALA A 159 -1.17 -2.24 20.68
N VAL A 160 0.14 -1.95 20.73
CA VAL A 160 1.17 -2.97 20.98
C VAL A 160 0.99 -3.63 22.35
N ASN A 161 0.61 -2.88 23.39
CA ASN A 161 0.38 -3.42 24.73
C ASN A 161 -0.86 -4.33 24.81
N ARG A 162 -1.86 -4.11 23.97
CA ARG A 162 -3.11 -4.93 23.91
C ARG A 162 -3.00 -6.11 22.97
N GLY A 163 -1.94 -6.21 22.19
CA GLY A 163 -1.80 -7.12 21.03
C GLY A 163 -2.36 -6.46 19.77
N ILE A 164 -1.53 -6.29 18.77
CA ILE A 164 -1.84 -5.62 17.50
C ILE A 164 -1.75 -6.62 16.34
N SER A 165 -2.64 -6.50 15.35
CA SER A 165 -2.52 -7.24 14.09
C SER A 165 -1.45 -6.64 13.16
N GLU A 166 -0.94 -7.45 12.21
CA GLU A 166 -0.01 -6.98 11.17
C GLU A 166 -0.62 -5.81 10.38
N LYS A 167 -1.91 -5.89 10.10
CA LYS A 167 -2.65 -4.85 9.38
C LYS A 167 -2.68 -3.55 10.17
N ASP A 168 -3.14 -3.59 11.41
CA ASP A 168 -3.27 -2.38 12.23
C ASP A 168 -1.89 -1.75 12.48
N ALA A 169 -0.85 -2.59 12.63
CA ALA A 169 0.52 -2.14 12.76
C ALA A 169 1.03 -1.43 11.50
N ALA A 170 0.71 -1.95 10.31
CA ALA A 170 1.06 -1.32 9.04
C ALA A 170 0.30 -0.01 8.83
N ASP A 171 -1.00 0.02 9.17
CA ASP A 171 -1.83 1.22 9.06
C ASP A 171 -1.29 2.36 9.94
N LEU A 172 -0.95 2.06 11.20
CA LEU A 172 -0.39 3.06 12.14
C LEU A 172 0.99 3.56 11.71
N ASP A 173 1.88 2.64 11.29
CA ASP A 173 3.22 2.98 10.81
C ASP A 173 3.14 3.96 9.62
N LEU A 174 2.36 3.61 8.61
CA LEU A 174 2.21 4.46 7.43
C LEU A 174 1.49 5.77 7.72
N HIS A 175 0.49 5.77 8.61
CA HIS A 175 -0.17 7.00 9.01
C HIS A 175 0.81 7.97 9.67
N PHE A 176 1.71 7.49 10.53
CA PHE A 176 2.77 8.32 11.10
C PHE A 176 3.67 8.94 10.02
N HIS A 177 4.12 8.14 9.06
CA HIS A 177 4.95 8.64 7.97
C HIS A 177 4.17 9.58 7.03
N ASP A 178 2.87 9.34 6.78
CA ASP A 178 2.00 10.27 6.04
C ASP A 178 2.03 11.68 6.68
N VAL A 179 1.91 11.77 8.00
CA VAL A 179 1.98 13.04 8.74
C VAL A 179 3.39 13.67 8.65
N LEU A 180 4.46 12.86 8.71
CA LEU A 180 5.83 13.35 8.48
C LEU A 180 5.99 14.00 7.11
N TYR A 181 5.47 13.35 6.05
CA TYR A 181 5.51 13.92 4.70
C TYR A 181 4.65 15.16 4.57
N GLN A 182 3.49 15.24 5.24
CA GLN A 182 2.65 16.44 5.30
C GLN A 182 3.37 17.58 6.00
N ALA A 183 3.97 17.33 7.18
CA ALA A 183 4.73 18.30 7.96
C ALA A 183 5.95 18.86 7.19
N SER A 184 6.49 18.10 6.23
CA SER A 184 7.55 18.59 5.35
C SER A 184 7.12 19.78 4.48
N CYS A 185 5.82 19.96 4.21
CA CYS A 185 5.25 20.92 3.26
C CYS A 185 5.82 20.81 1.83
N HIS A 186 6.43 19.67 1.46
CA HIS A 186 7.07 19.46 0.18
C HIS A 186 6.16 18.68 -0.79
N LYS A 187 5.32 19.39 -1.56
CA LYS A 187 4.27 18.81 -2.41
C LYS A 187 4.74 17.69 -3.36
N ARG A 188 5.91 17.86 -4.00
CA ARG A 188 6.44 16.82 -4.92
C ARG A 188 6.85 15.56 -4.17
N LEU A 189 7.43 15.72 -2.98
CA LEU A 189 7.80 14.61 -2.13
C LEU A 189 6.57 13.82 -1.68
N GLN A 190 5.49 14.52 -1.29
CA GLN A 190 4.21 13.91 -0.94
C GLN A 190 3.61 13.11 -2.09
N SER A 191 3.72 13.61 -3.34
CA SER A 191 3.26 12.88 -4.53
C SER A 191 4.03 11.59 -4.76
N VAL A 192 5.37 11.63 -4.67
CA VAL A 192 6.21 10.42 -4.83
C VAL A 192 5.95 9.42 -3.70
N TRP A 193 5.77 9.91 -2.48
CA TRP A 193 5.39 9.07 -1.34
C TRP A 193 4.06 8.35 -1.58
N ALA A 194 3.05 9.05 -2.06
CA ALA A 194 1.74 8.46 -2.34
C ALA A 194 1.80 7.30 -3.35
N ASP A 195 2.69 7.38 -4.35
CA ASP A 195 2.89 6.32 -5.32
C ASP A 195 3.70 5.12 -4.74
N LEU A 196 4.64 5.38 -3.81
CA LEU A 196 5.48 4.34 -3.20
C LEU A 196 4.80 3.64 -2.01
N ARG A 197 3.96 4.35 -1.27
CA ARG A 197 3.29 3.92 -0.04
C ARG A 197 2.59 2.56 -0.14
N PRO A 198 1.85 2.24 -1.22
CA PRO A 198 1.17 0.94 -1.36
C PRO A 198 2.12 -0.27 -1.37
N GLN A 199 3.31 -0.13 -1.98
CA GLN A 199 4.32 -1.20 -1.98
C GLN A 199 4.90 -1.38 -0.58
N ILE A 200 5.21 -0.28 0.12
CA ILE A 200 5.68 -0.33 1.51
C ILE A 200 4.64 -1.03 2.39
N TYR A 201 3.34 -0.77 2.19
CA TYR A 201 2.27 -1.42 2.94
C TYR A 201 2.31 -2.94 2.82
N ILE A 202 2.47 -3.48 1.61
CA ILE A 202 2.58 -4.93 1.40
C ILE A 202 3.78 -5.51 2.16
N PHE A 203 4.93 -4.84 2.12
CA PHE A 203 6.10 -5.29 2.88
C PHE A 203 5.87 -5.24 4.39
N LEU A 204 5.17 -4.21 4.88
CA LEU A 204 4.84 -4.10 6.29
C LEU A 204 3.88 -5.19 6.77
N LEU A 205 2.96 -5.68 5.91
CA LEU A 205 2.07 -6.80 6.23
C LEU A 205 2.81 -8.12 6.46
N SER A 206 4.03 -8.28 5.94
CA SER A 206 4.86 -9.46 6.15
C SER A 206 5.62 -9.46 7.49
N ARG A 207 5.48 -8.40 8.32
CA ARG A 207 6.13 -8.31 9.62
C ARG A 207 5.56 -9.32 10.62
N ASN A 208 6.44 -9.92 11.43
CA ASN A 208 6.01 -10.70 12.58
C ASN A 208 5.75 -9.76 13.78
N VAL A 209 4.49 -9.46 14.06
CA VAL A 209 4.10 -8.59 15.18
C VAL A 209 4.22 -9.26 16.55
N ALA A 210 4.33 -10.59 16.60
CA ALA A 210 4.54 -11.34 17.84
C ALA A 210 6.00 -11.27 18.33
N ASP A 211 6.93 -10.80 17.50
CA ASP A 211 8.33 -10.62 17.87
C ASP A 211 8.50 -9.50 18.91
N SER A 212 9.23 -9.77 20.00
CA SER A 212 9.50 -8.81 21.08
C SER A 212 10.13 -7.50 20.59
N ASP A 213 10.99 -7.60 19.57
CA ASP A 213 11.65 -6.42 18.99
C ASP A 213 10.67 -5.52 18.22
N PHE A 214 9.53 -6.06 17.80
CA PHE A 214 8.48 -5.27 17.14
C PHE A 214 7.95 -4.16 18.06
N ARG A 215 7.75 -4.46 19.35
CA ARG A 215 7.32 -3.45 20.32
C ARG A 215 8.30 -2.29 20.41
N ILE A 216 9.60 -2.60 20.48
CA ILE A 216 10.66 -1.59 20.53
C ILE A 216 10.64 -0.72 19.27
N GLN A 217 10.46 -1.33 18.11
CA GLN A 217 10.41 -0.59 16.85
C GLN A 217 9.23 0.40 16.80
N MET A 218 8.03 -0.03 17.22
CA MET A 218 6.86 0.85 17.23
C MET A 218 7.05 2.04 18.17
N THR A 219 7.70 1.85 19.33
CA THR A 219 7.98 2.94 20.29
C THR A 219 9.06 3.91 19.78
N ARG A 220 9.93 3.50 18.84
CA ARG A 220 10.96 4.38 18.27
C ARG A 220 10.45 5.52 17.42
N HIS A 221 9.19 5.51 17.02
CA HIS A 221 8.55 6.67 16.39
C HIS A 221 8.58 7.91 17.30
N GLN A 222 8.66 7.72 18.63
CA GLN A 222 8.83 8.82 19.57
C GLN A 222 10.14 9.59 19.34
N GLU A 223 11.23 8.89 19.03
CA GLU A 223 12.54 9.52 18.75
C GLU A 223 12.44 10.51 17.56
N ILE A 224 11.63 10.17 16.53
CA ILE A 224 11.39 11.05 15.38
C ILE A 224 10.64 12.32 15.79
N VAL A 225 9.58 12.18 16.59
CA VAL A 225 8.82 13.35 17.12
C VAL A 225 9.73 14.27 17.94
N ASP A 226 10.57 13.69 18.78
CA ASP A 226 11.42 14.43 19.70
C ASP A 226 12.51 15.23 18.96
N VAL A 227 13.14 14.66 17.95
CA VAL A 227 14.17 15.40 17.18
C VAL A 227 13.57 16.49 16.31
N ILE A 228 12.37 16.30 15.74
CA ILE A 228 11.65 17.35 15.01
C ILE A 228 11.29 18.49 15.96
N ARG A 229 10.79 18.18 17.15
CA ARG A 229 10.46 19.15 18.19
C ARG A 229 11.68 19.94 18.69
N ALA A 230 12.82 19.25 18.84
CA ALA A 230 14.10 19.86 19.23
C ALA A 230 14.75 20.68 18.10
N LYS A 231 14.30 20.51 16.86
CA LYS A 231 14.90 21.10 15.65
C LYS A 231 16.37 20.72 15.46
N ASP A 232 16.77 19.52 15.91
CA ASP A 232 18.11 18.98 15.74
C ASP A 232 18.25 18.27 14.40
N GLU A 233 18.70 19.02 13.39
CA GLU A 233 18.81 18.54 12.01
C GLU A 233 19.84 17.41 11.85
N ALA A 234 20.94 17.44 12.60
CA ALA A 234 22.00 16.42 12.54
C ALA A 234 21.51 15.10 13.16
N GLN A 235 20.90 15.16 14.34
CA GLN A 235 20.38 13.98 15.01
C GLN A 235 19.17 13.40 14.27
N ALA A 236 18.33 14.22 13.66
CA ALA A 236 17.16 13.79 12.93
C ALA A 236 17.49 12.86 11.75
N LEU A 237 18.54 13.16 10.99
CA LEU A 237 18.97 12.30 9.90
C LEU A 237 19.45 10.94 10.41
N GLN A 238 20.17 10.90 11.51
CA GLN A 238 20.62 9.66 12.14
C GLN A 238 19.43 8.84 12.67
N VAL A 239 18.45 9.49 13.29
CA VAL A 239 17.26 8.83 13.84
C VAL A 239 16.45 8.17 12.73
N ILE A 240 16.15 8.88 11.63
CA ILE A 240 15.36 8.31 10.54
C ILE A 240 16.10 7.16 9.82
N GLU A 241 17.41 7.29 9.61
CA GLU A 241 18.23 6.22 9.03
C GLU A 241 18.21 4.97 9.90
N THR A 242 18.43 5.13 11.20
CA THR A 242 18.41 4.01 12.16
C THR A 242 17.01 3.38 12.23
N HIS A 243 15.96 4.18 12.26
CA HIS A 243 14.58 3.71 12.27
C HIS A 243 14.26 2.83 11.06
N LEU A 244 14.58 3.30 9.86
CA LEU A 244 14.34 2.55 8.63
C LEU A 244 15.26 1.32 8.50
N GLN A 245 16.53 1.43 8.91
CA GLN A 245 17.43 0.29 8.87
C GLN A 245 16.99 -0.86 9.77
N VAL A 246 16.46 -0.55 10.95
CA VAL A 246 15.89 -1.57 11.87
C VAL A 246 14.67 -2.24 11.23
N ALA A 247 13.77 -1.46 10.62
CA ALA A 247 12.61 -1.98 9.90
C ALA A 247 13.05 -2.88 8.72
N TYR A 248 13.99 -2.42 7.91
CA TYR A 248 14.56 -3.19 6.81
C TYR A 248 15.14 -4.53 7.27
N ASN A 249 16.00 -4.54 8.27
CA ASN A 249 16.65 -5.75 8.78
C ASN A 249 15.66 -6.79 9.30
N ARG A 250 14.50 -6.37 9.76
CA ARG A 250 13.44 -7.28 10.22
C ARG A 250 12.66 -7.88 9.07
N ILE A 251 12.20 -7.04 8.16
CA ILE A 251 11.37 -7.46 7.02
C ILE A 251 12.18 -8.32 6.06
N SER A 252 13.44 -7.97 5.78
CA SER A 252 14.31 -8.74 4.88
C SER A 252 14.52 -10.20 5.31
N LYS A 253 14.36 -10.52 6.61
CA LYS A 253 14.42 -11.90 7.11
C LYS A 253 13.25 -12.76 6.64
N THR A 254 12.12 -12.15 6.27
CA THR A 254 10.91 -12.88 5.81
C THR A 254 11.00 -13.31 4.35
N TYR A 255 11.97 -12.77 3.59
CA TYR A 255 12.19 -13.07 2.17
C TYR A 255 13.38 -14.03 1.93
N LYS A 256 14.04 -14.51 2.99
CA LYS A 256 15.08 -15.55 2.96
C LYS A 256 14.48 -16.91 3.26
#